data_ee2b2b56cb862fab5d2213243dea77a4
#
_entry.id   ee2b2b56cb862fab5d2213243dea77a4
#
_cell.length_a   1.000
_cell.length_b   1.000
_cell.length_c   1.000
_cell.angle_alpha   90.00
_cell.angle_beta   90.00
_cell.angle_gamma   90.00
#
_symmetry.space_group_name_H-M   'P 1'
#
loop_
_entity.id
_entity.type
_entity.pdbx_description
1 polymer ?
#
loop_
_entity_poly.entity_id
_entity_poly.type
_entity_poly.pdbx_seq_one_letter_code
_entity_poly.pdbx_strand_id
1 'polypeptide(L)'
;MTTRLTFAGYQGEGSVHTRAGRVFCETLKRELGDSIQVDFDENIVQKGHKAAELLSRTESGELDGCYFSSSYLAARVPELGLFDQHFVVPDRQRAYAVLDGALGKRLAQEVEDRTGFTVLGYWDNGVRNISNAHRPIHKPHDCTDMKIRTLDNDNHQRGSDH
;
A
#
# COMPACT_ATOMS: atom_id res chain seq x y z
N MET A 1 -19.14 -10.16 -25.11
CA MET A 1 -19.61 -9.93 -23.72
C MET A 1 -18.55 -9.03 -23.08
N THR A 2 -18.93 -7.85 -22.57
CA THR A 2 -17.99 -6.89 -21.96
C THR A 2 -17.86 -7.22 -20.47
N THR A 3 -16.65 -7.46 -19.98
CA THR A 3 -16.37 -7.66 -18.57
C THR A 3 -16.29 -6.30 -17.88
N ARG A 4 -16.99 -6.12 -16.75
CA ARG A 4 -16.83 -4.95 -15.90
C ARG A 4 -15.81 -5.25 -14.80
N LEU A 5 -14.85 -4.34 -14.61
CA LEU A 5 -13.85 -4.40 -13.56
C LEU A 5 -13.96 -3.14 -12.69
N THR A 6 -14.16 -3.35 -11.40
CA THR A 6 -14.20 -2.30 -10.38
C THR A 6 -12.87 -2.26 -9.63
N PHE A 7 -12.16 -1.13 -9.69
CA PHE A 7 -10.88 -0.93 -9.04
C PHE A 7 -10.95 0.28 -8.12
N ALA A 8 -10.33 0.24 -6.95
CA ALA A 8 -10.41 1.34 -6.01
C ALA A 8 -9.08 1.66 -5.31
N GLY A 9 -8.95 2.92 -4.90
CA GLY A 9 -7.87 3.46 -4.11
C GLY A 9 -8.36 4.31 -2.95
N TYR A 10 -7.42 4.87 -2.18
CA TYR A 10 -7.74 5.64 -0.98
C TYR A 10 -6.98 6.95 -0.86
N GLN A 11 -6.24 7.32 -1.89
CA GLN A 11 -5.41 8.54 -1.88
C GLN A 11 -5.96 9.57 -2.86
N GLY A 12 -5.68 10.85 -2.58
CA GLY A 12 -6.18 11.94 -3.40
C GLY A 12 -5.55 12.02 -4.78
N GLU A 13 -6.12 12.86 -5.64
CA GLU A 13 -5.77 13.04 -7.05
C GLU A 13 -4.27 13.32 -7.28
N GLY A 14 -3.62 14.09 -6.39
CA GLY A 14 -2.20 14.40 -6.46
C GLY A 14 -1.25 13.24 -6.11
N SER A 15 -1.76 12.12 -5.61
CA SER A 15 -0.97 10.97 -5.22
C SER A 15 -0.33 10.27 -6.41
N VAL A 16 0.92 9.84 -6.24
CA VAL A 16 1.61 8.99 -7.22
C VAL A 16 0.88 7.66 -7.43
N HIS A 17 0.26 7.11 -6.39
CA HIS A 17 -0.49 5.86 -6.47
C HIS A 17 -1.80 6.01 -7.24
N THR A 18 -2.52 7.12 -7.06
CA THR A 18 -3.70 7.41 -7.87
C THR A 18 -3.34 7.55 -9.34
N ARG A 19 -2.23 8.24 -9.66
CA ARG A 19 -1.72 8.30 -11.04
C ARG A 19 -1.34 6.92 -11.60
N ALA A 20 -0.69 6.08 -10.78
CA ALA A 20 -0.36 4.71 -11.18
C ALA A 20 -1.63 3.87 -11.41
N GLY A 21 -2.67 4.02 -10.57
CA GLY A 21 -3.97 3.40 -10.76
C GLY A 21 -4.64 3.81 -12.08
N ARG A 22 -4.58 5.09 -12.44
CA ARG A 22 -5.06 5.57 -13.75
C ARG A 22 -4.32 4.90 -14.90
N VAL A 23 -2.98 4.86 -14.85
CA VAL A 23 -2.15 4.21 -15.88
C VAL A 23 -2.49 2.72 -16.00
N PHE A 24 -2.68 2.03 -14.86
CA PHE A 24 -3.12 0.63 -14.86
C PHE A 24 -4.47 0.46 -15.58
N CYS A 25 -5.47 1.24 -15.20
CA CYS A 25 -6.81 1.17 -15.79
C CYS A 25 -6.82 1.55 -17.29
N GLU A 26 -6.07 2.58 -17.68
CA GLU A 26 -5.92 3.00 -19.08
C GLU A 26 -5.21 1.93 -19.91
N THR A 27 -4.20 1.28 -19.34
CA THR A 27 -3.51 0.18 -20.01
C THR A 27 -4.43 -1.00 -20.25
N LEU A 28 -5.23 -1.40 -19.25
CA LEU A 28 -6.23 -2.45 -19.43
C LEU A 28 -7.22 -2.11 -20.56
N LYS A 29 -7.74 -0.88 -20.58
CA LYS A 29 -8.66 -0.43 -21.64
C LYS A 29 -8.00 -0.46 -23.02
N ARG A 30 -6.75 -0.05 -23.12
CA ARG A 30 -5.99 -0.05 -24.37
C ARG A 30 -5.73 -1.46 -24.90
N GLU A 31 -5.33 -2.38 -24.01
CA GLU A 31 -4.97 -3.76 -24.40
C GLU A 31 -6.19 -4.64 -24.68
N LEU A 32 -7.28 -4.43 -23.96
CA LEU A 32 -8.48 -5.27 -24.02
C LEU A 32 -9.65 -4.64 -24.82
N GLY A 33 -9.56 -3.36 -25.16
CA GLY A 33 -10.55 -2.65 -25.97
C GLY A 33 -11.97 -2.77 -25.41
N ASP A 34 -12.93 -3.06 -26.28
CA ASP A 34 -14.36 -3.16 -25.95
C ASP A 34 -14.72 -4.40 -25.11
N SER A 35 -13.75 -5.29 -24.86
CA SER A 35 -13.98 -6.48 -24.02
C SER A 35 -14.01 -6.17 -22.53
N ILE A 36 -13.55 -4.97 -22.11
CA ILE A 36 -13.50 -4.55 -20.71
C ILE A 36 -14.05 -3.14 -20.50
N GLN A 37 -14.82 -2.97 -19.44
CA GLN A 37 -15.16 -1.68 -18.85
C GLN A 37 -14.50 -1.59 -17.49
N VAL A 38 -13.64 -0.58 -17.27
CA VAL A 38 -12.94 -0.38 -16.01
C VAL A 38 -13.52 0.85 -15.30
N ASP A 39 -14.03 0.64 -14.10
CA ASP A 39 -14.52 1.69 -13.19
C ASP A 39 -13.47 1.87 -12.07
N PHE A 40 -12.81 3.02 -12.04
CA PHE A 40 -11.80 3.34 -11.03
C PHE A 40 -12.33 4.37 -10.03
N ASP A 41 -12.53 3.94 -8.79
CA ASP A 41 -12.77 4.83 -7.65
C ASP A 41 -11.42 5.25 -7.04
N GLU A 42 -10.95 6.43 -7.39
CA GLU A 42 -9.62 6.90 -7.03
C GLU A 42 -9.44 7.08 -5.52
N ASN A 43 -10.50 7.47 -4.80
CA ASN A 43 -10.41 7.79 -3.38
C ASN A 43 -11.72 7.54 -2.63
N ILE A 44 -11.86 6.34 -2.09
CA ILE A 44 -13.03 5.97 -1.29
C ILE A 44 -13.17 6.82 -0.02
N VAL A 45 -12.06 7.40 0.49
CA VAL A 45 -12.07 8.21 1.72
C VAL A 45 -12.85 9.51 1.54
N GLN A 46 -12.82 10.11 0.34
CA GLN A 46 -13.64 11.29 0.02
C GLN A 46 -15.15 10.98 0.03
N LYS A 47 -15.51 9.72 -0.10
CA LYS A 47 -16.90 9.24 -0.06
C LYS A 47 -17.33 8.79 1.36
N GLY A 48 -16.48 9.03 2.37
CA GLY A 48 -16.78 8.72 3.76
C GLY A 48 -16.34 7.32 4.22
N HIS A 49 -15.69 6.55 3.37
CA HIS A 49 -15.16 5.22 3.73
C HIS A 49 -13.78 5.31 4.42
N LYS A 50 -13.41 4.29 5.17
CA LYS A 50 -12.06 4.15 5.70
C LYS A 50 -11.17 3.42 4.69
N ALA A 51 -9.87 3.77 4.60
CA ALA A 51 -8.94 3.09 3.72
C ALA A 51 -8.89 1.56 3.94
N ALA A 52 -9.00 1.11 5.19
CA ALA A 52 -9.03 -0.31 5.52
C ALA A 52 -10.24 -1.07 4.94
N GLU A 53 -11.34 -0.38 4.60
CA GLU A 53 -12.52 -1.00 3.99
C GLU A 53 -12.25 -1.51 2.56
N LEU A 54 -11.18 -1.06 1.89
CA LEU A 54 -10.77 -1.62 0.61
C LEU A 54 -10.59 -3.14 0.68
N LEU A 55 -10.02 -3.65 1.78
CA LEU A 55 -9.82 -5.09 1.97
C LEU A 55 -11.15 -5.84 2.05
N SER A 56 -12.03 -5.43 2.96
CA SER A 56 -13.31 -6.11 3.14
C SER A 56 -14.22 -6.01 1.90
N ARG A 57 -14.17 -4.89 1.18
CA ARG A 57 -14.94 -4.70 -0.05
C ARG A 57 -14.38 -5.55 -1.21
N THR A 58 -13.08 -5.77 -1.26
CA THR A 58 -12.48 -6.71 -2.23
C THR A 58 -12.78 -8.15 -1.84
N GLU A 59 -12.71 -8.51 -0.57
CA GLU A 59 -13.08 -9.85 -0.07
C GLU A 59 -14.54 -10.20 -0.31
N SER A 60 -15.44 -9.23 -0.20
CA SER A 60 -16.87 -9.45 -0.46
C SER A 60 -17.24 -9.51 -1.95
N GLY A 61 -16.29 -9.21 -2.85
CA GLY A 61 -16.54 -9.10 -4.29
C GLY A 61 -17.26 -7.82 -4.70
N GLU A 62 -17.38 -6.81 -3.83
CA GLU A 62 -17.88 -5.48 -4.20
C GLU A 62 -16.87 -4.75 -5.10
N LEU A 63 -15.60 -5.01 -4.87
CA LEU A 63 -14.48 -4.56 -5.72
C LEU A 63 -13.76 -5.77 -6.30
N ASP A 64 -13.39 -5.70 -7.57
CA ASP A 64 -12.55 -6.71 -8.21
C ASP A 64 -11.08 -6.53 -7.87
N GLY A 65 -10.66 -5.31 -7.51
CA GLY A 65 -9.31 -5.02 -7.11
C GLY A 65 -9.14 -3.67 -6.42
N CYS A 66 -8.03 -3.54 -5.69
CA CYS A 66 -7.66 -2.30 -5.02
C CYS A 66 -6.14 -2.19 -4.87
N TYR A 67 -5.67 -0.98 -4.56
CA TYR A 67 -4.32 -0.81 -4.03
C TYR A 67 -4.37 -0.28 -2.61
N PHE A 68 -3.44 -0.73 -1.77
CA PHE A 68 -3.30 -0.23 -0.40
C PHE A 68 -1.92 -0.54 0.18
N SER A 69 -1.60 0.03 1.34
CA SER A 69 -0.32 -0.24 1.99
C SER A 69 -0.26 -1.67 2.55
N SER A 70 0.83 -2.38 2.30
CA SER A 70 1.11 -3.73 2.82
C SER A 70 0.99 -3.82 4.35
N SER A 71 1.24 -2.72 5.06
CA SER A 71 1.09 -2.62 6.52
C SER A 71 -0.29 -3.03 7.02
N TYR A 72 -1.35 -2.81 6.25
CA TYR A 72 -2.71 -3.22 6.63
C TYR A 72 -2.91 -4.74 6.61
N LEU A 73 -2.10 -5.47 5.85
CA LEU A 73 -2.12 -6.93 5.81
C LEU A 73 -1.14 -7.58 6.79
N ALA A 74 -0.25 -6.84 7.42
CA ALA A 74 0.80 -7.39 8.29
C ALA A 74 0.24 -8.20 9.48
N ALA A 75 -0.98 -7.89 9.95
CA ALA A 75 -1.64 -8.69 10.98
C ALA A 75 -2.04 -10.09 10.49
N ARG A 76 -2.31 -10.27 9.20
CA ARG A 76 -2.68 -11.55 8.57
C ARG A 76 -1.48 -12.25 7.93
N VAL A 77 -0.55 -11.46 7.40
CA VAL A 77 0.68 -11.90 6.72
C VAL A 77 1.86 -11.17 7.36
N PRO A 78 2.38 -11.66 8.51
CA PRO A 78 3.41 -10.97 9.30
C PRO A 78 4.70 -10.66 8.52
N GLU A 79 5.01 -11.45 7.49
CA GLU A 79 6.16 -11.26 6.61
C GLU A 79 6.14 -9.91 5.89
N LEU A 80 4.96 -9.34 5.64
CA LEU A 80 4.82 -8.00 5.06
C LEU A 80 5.27 -6.89 6.02
N GLY A 81 5.34 -7.15 7.33
CA GLY A 81 5.89 -6.24 8.33
C GLY A 81 7.38 -5.97 8.15
N LEU A 82 8.08 -6.73 7.31
CA LEU A 82 9.47 -6.46 6.95
C LEU A 82 9.65 -5.06 6.35
N PHE A 83 8.67 -4.60 5.56
CA PHE A 83 8.73 -3.28 4.91
C PHE A 83 8.47 -2.12 5.87
N ASP A 84 7.96 -2.41 7.06
CA ASP A 84 7.70 -1.42 8.10
C ASP A 84 8.87 -1.28 9.08
N GLN A 85 9.92 -2.10 8.95
CA GLN A 85 11.10 -2.01 9.80
C GLN A 85 11.97 -0.82 9.40
N HIS A 86 12.49 -0.12 10.42
CA HIS A 86 13.36 1.02 10.22
C HIS A 86 14.69 0.59 9.59
N PHE A 87 15.15 1.36 8.59
CA PHE A 87 16.47 1.20 7.94
C PHE A 87 16.73 -0.12 7.20
N VAL A 88 15.72 -0.98 7.02
CA VAL A 88 15.88 -2.27 6.32
C VAL A 88 16.03 -2.09 4.81
N VAL A 89 15.49 -1.00 4.26
CA VAL A 89 15.55 -0.70 2.83
C VAL A 89 16.44 0.53 2.57
N PRO A 90 17.78 0.37 2.55
CA PRO A 90 18.69 1.49 2.34
C PRO A 90 18.76 1.95 0.88
N ASP A 91 18.39 1.07 -0.06
CA ASP A 91 18.49 1.29 -1.51
C ASP A 91 17.20 0.84 -2.21
N ARG A 92 16.50 1.79 -2.82
CA ARG A 92 15.22 1.54 -3.51
C ARG A 92 15.37 0.63 -4.73
N GLN A 93 16.46 0.76 -5.49
CA GLN A 93 16.68 -0.05 -6.68
C GLN A 93 16.89 -1.52 -6.32
N ARG A 94 17.60 -1.78 -5.23
CA ARG A 94 17.74 -3.13 -4.69
C ARG A 94 16.40 -3.68 -4.19
N ALA A 95 15.60 -2.84 -3.53
CA ALA A 95 14.26 -3.25 -3.08
C ALA A 95 13.38 -3.67 -4.25
N TYR A 96 13.39 -2.94 -5.35
CA TYR A 96 12.64 -3.28 -6.56
C TYR A 96 13.11 -4.62 -7.13
N ALA A 97 14.42 -4.80 -7.31
CA ALA A 97 14.96 -6.06 -7.82
C ALA A 97 14.61 -7.27 -6.95
N VAL A 98 14.57 -7.08 -5.62
CA VAL A 98 14.19 -8.14 -4.66
C VAL A 98 12.70 -8.44 -4.74
N LEU A 99 11.84 -7.41 -4.84
CA LEU A 99 10.39 -7.56 -4.91
C LEU A 99 9.91 -8.08 -6.27
N ASP A 100 10.60 -7.75 -7.36
CA ASP A 100 10.34 -8.32 -8.67
C ASP A 100 10.89 -9.75 -8.81
N GLY A 101 11.69 -10.19 -7.85
CA GLY A 101 12.34 -11.50 -7.81
C GLY A 101 11.62 -12.55 -6.96
N ALA A 102 12.43 -13.47 -6.43
CA ALA A 102 11.94 -14.63 -5.68
C ALA A 102 11.23 -14.26 -4.37
N LEU A 103 11.72 -13.23 -3.67
CA LEU A 103 11.08 -12.78 -2.42
C LEU A 103 9.68 -12.24 -2.67
N GLY A 104 9.51 -11.38 -3.68
CA GLY A 104 8.20 -10.84 -3.99
C GLY A 104 7.20 -11.91 -4.40
N LYS A 105 7.63 -12.91 -5.18
CA LYS A 105 6.79 -14.07 -5.53
C LYS A 105 6.39 -14.87 -4.29
N ARG A 106 7.31 -15.10 -3.37
CA ARG A 106 7.01 -15.79 -2.11
C ARG A 106 6.02 -15.00 -1.26
N LEU A 107 6.21 -13.70 -1.12
CA LEU A 107 5.28 -12.84 -0.37
C LEU A 107 3.89 -12.80 -1.02
N ALA A 108 3.83 -12.77 -2.36
CA ALA A 108 2.56 -12.85 -3.08
C ALA A 108 1.83 -14.16 -2.77
N GLN A 109 2.54 -15.30 -2.75
CA GLN A 109 1.98 -16.60 -2.39
C GLN A 109 1.47 -16.63 -0.95
N GLU A 110 2.23 -16.09 0.02
CA GLU A 110 1.80 -15.99 1.42
C GLU A 110 0.52 -15.12 1.57
N VAL A 111 0.42 -14.05 0.78
CA VAL A 111 -0.80 -13.24 0.74
C VAL A 111 -1.96 -14.06 0.20
N GLU A 112 -1.79 -14.75 -0.92
CA GLU A 112 -2.83 -15.55 -1.56
C GLU A 112 -3.32 -16.67 -0.63
N ASP A 113 -2.40 -17.42 -0.02
CA ASP A 113 -2.72 -18.56 0.85
C ASP A 113 -3.46 -18.14 2.12
N ARG A 114 -3.17 -16.97 2.67
CA ARG A 114 -3.76 -16.51 3.95
C ARG A 114 -4.94 -15.57 3.80
N THR A 115 -5.13 -14.98 2.63
CA THR A 115 -6.16 -13.96 2.43
C THR A 115 -7.07 -14.22 1.24
N GLY A 116 -6.64 -15.04 0.28
CA GLY A 116 -7.34 -15.25 -0.98
C GLY A 116 -7.14 -14.11 -1.99
N PHE A 117 -6.35 -13.07 -1.69
CA PHE A 117 -6.03 -12.02 -2.64
C PHE A 117 -4.91 -12.46 -3.60
N THR A 118 -5.07 -12.18 -4.87
CA THR A 118 -3.98 -12.30 -5.84
C THR A 118 -3.20 -10.98 -5.91
N VAL A 119 -1.89 -11.03 -5.65
CA VAL A 119 -1.00 -9.86 -5.74
C VAL A 119 -0.58 -9.65 -7.19
N LEU A 120 -1.00 -8.55 -7.79
CA LEU A 120 -0.65 -8.20 -9.17
C LEU A 120 0.73 -7.54 -9.28
N GLY A 121 1.20 -6.91 -8.21
CA GLY A 121 2.50 -6.25 -8.18
C GLY A 121 2.70 -5.37 -6.95
N TYR A 122 3.89 -4.79 -6.84
CA TYR A 122 4.28 -3.94 -5.73
C TYR A 122 4.54 -2.52 -6.22
N TRP A 123 4.02 -1.54 -5.47
CA TRP A 123 4.26 -0.13 -5.72
C TRP A 123 5.03 0.48 -4.56
N ASP A 124 5.97 1.36 -4.89
CA ASP A 124 6.76 2.06 -3.88
C ASP A 124 5.96 3.20 -3.23
N ASN A 125 5.85 3.15 -1.92
CA ASN A 125 5.20 4.19 -1.12
C ASN A 125 6.18 5.31 -0.67
N GLY A 126 7.45 5.23 -1.03
CA GLY A 126 8.49 6.18 -0.63
C GLY A 126 9.01 5.94 0.78
N VAL A 127 9.84 6.86 1.24
CA VAL A 127 10.45 6.82 2.59
C VAL A 127 9.58 7.59 3.57
N ARG A 128 9.50 7.10 4.80
CA ARG A 128 8.84 7.84 5.88
C ARG A 128 9.77 8.92 6.42
N ASN A 129 9.19 10.08 6.63
CA ASN A 129 9.88 11.21 7.26
C ASN A 129 9.07 11.66 8.48
N ILE A 130 9.78 12.11 9.52
CA ILE A 130 9.16 12.76 10.67
C ILE A 130 8.98 14.23 10.32
N SER A 131 7.75 14.74 10.36
CA SER A 131 7.44 16.15 10.25
C SER A 131 6.92 16.68 11.57
N ASN A 132 7.38 17.85 11.99
CA ASN A 132 6.92 18.51 13.20
C ASN A 132 7.03 20.03 13.08
N ALA A 133 6.32 20.76 13.95
CA ALA A 133 6.31 22.23 13.99
C ALA A 133 7.12 22.80 15.17
N HIS A 134 7.79 21.96 15.97
CA HIS A 134 8.40 22.40 17.23
C HIS A 134 9.88 22.74 17.10
N ARG A 135 10.70 21.82 16.57
CA ARG A 135 12.16 21.95 16.51
C ARG A 135 12.77 21.04 15.45
N PRO A 136 13.98 21.35 14.93
CA PRO A 136 14.73 20.42 14.11
C PRO A 136 15.03 19.11 14.86
N ILE A 137 14.97 17.97 14.15
CA ILE A 137 15.30 16.64 14.65
C ILE A 137 16.53 16.16 13.89
N HIS A 138 17.65 15.99 14.60
CA HIS A 138 18.91 15.49 14.05
C HIS A 138 19.34 14.15 14.64
N LYS A 139 18.81 13.80 15.82
CA LYS A 139 19.11 12.56 16.55
C LYS A 139 17.89 12.12 17.34
N PRO A 140 17.77 10.85 17.75
CA PRO A 140 16.61 10.32 18.47
C PRO A 140 16.27 11.11 19.74
N HIS A 141 17.26 11.57 20.50
CA HIS A 141 17.06 12.38 21.70
C HIS A 141 16.28 13.69 21.44
N ASP A 142 16.34 14.22 20.23
CA ASP A 142 15.58 15.44 19.88
C ASP A 142 14.08 15.20 19.83
N CYS A 143 13.64 13.94 19.85
CA CYS A 143 12.23 13.55 19.91
C CYS A 143 11.68 13.45 21.35
N THR A 144 12.51 13.63 22.37
CA THR A 144 12.07 13.56 23.78
C THR A 144 10.90 14.52 24.03
N ASP A 145 9.87 14.03 24.71
CA ASP A 145 8.62 14.75 25.03
C ASP A 145 7.77 15.17 23.82
N MET A 146 8.07 14.64 22.63
CA MET A 146 7.25 14.86 21.45
C MET A 146 6.18 13.79 21.33
N LYS A 147 4.94 14.20 21.06
CA LYS A 147 3.87 13.29 20.70
C LYS A 147 3.94 13.02 19.21
N ILE A 148 4.48 11.85 18.85
CA ILE A 148 4.67 11.42 17.46
C ILE A 148 3.55 10.47 17.06
N ARG A 149 2.89 10.74 15.93
CA ARG A 149 1.92 9.82 15.33
C ARG A 149 2.65 8.77 14.51
N THR A 150 2.48 7.50 14.84
CA THR A 150 2.98 6.34 14.07
C THR A 150 1.83 5.61 13.38
N LEU A 151 2.14 4.60 12.56
CA LEU A 151 1.14 3.61 12.16
C LEU A 151 0.82 2.71 13.34
N ASP A 152 -0.40 2.17 13.34
CA ASP A 152 -0.85 1.21 14.34
C ASP A 152 -0.29 -0.18 14.00
N ASN A 153 1.01 -0.33 14.18
CA ASN A 153 1.70 -1.62 14.15
C ASN A 153 2.90 -1.61 15.09
N ASP A 154 3.23 -2.79 15.63
CA ASP A 154 4.27 -2.98 16.64
C ASP A 154 5.66 -2.52 16.17
N ASN A 155 5.99 -2.69 14.89
CA ASN A 155 7.30 -2.32 14.37
C ASN A 155 7.52 -0.80 14.39
N HIS A 156 6.45 -0.03 14.13
CA HIS A 156 6.50 1.43 14.22
C HIS A 156 6.52 1.94 15.66
N GLN A 157 5.82 1.24 16.57
CA GLN A 157 5.72 1.65 17.96
C GLN A 157 7.02 1.37 18.72
N ARG A 158 7.65 0.19 18.53
CA ARG A 158 8.92 -0.17 19.16
C ARG A 158 10.10 0.72 18.79
N GLY A 159 10.10 1.30 17.58
CA GLY A 159 11.12 2.26 17.14
C GLY A 159 11.02 3.62 17.82
N SER A 160 9.95 3.90 18.57
CA SER A 160 9.71 5.17 19.28
C SER A 160 10.12 5.12 20.76
N ASP A 161 10.45 3.95 21.30
CA ASP A 161 10.72 3.71 22.73
C ASP A 161 12.23 3.82 23.12
N HIS A 162 13.09 4.32 22.20
CA HIS A 162 14.56 4.44 22.43
C HIS A 162 15.08 5.86 22.33
#